data_05f4f59b778ec2ed5b67a66320b85f75
#
_entry.id   05f4f59b778ec2ed5b67a66320b85f75
#
_cell.length_a   1.000
_cell.length_b   1.000
_cell.length_c   1.000
_cell.angle_alpha   90.00
_cell.angle_beta   90.00
_cell.angle_gamma   90.00
#
_symmetry.space_group_name_H-M   'P 1'
#
loop_
_entity.id
_entity.type
_entity.pdbx_description
1 polymer ?
#
loop_
_entity_poly.entity_id
_entity_poly.type
_entity_poly.pdbx_seq_one_letter_code
_entity_poly.pdbx_strand_id
1 'polypeptide(L)'
;GFEMDFENLEAGFKSGVKLMILCNPHNPVGRVWSREDLQRVVELANRYGVIVVCDEIHADFNMGERRQTRILALEHAQENCVMLASATKSFNLAGLRQSSCIIANPELRGKVAGEMEKAHVAPNIFGAIAQRAAYEHGDEWMDAVVEYIRENRDWALAYIRENIPEIRV
;
A
#
# COMPACT_ATOMS: atom_id res chain seq x y z
N GLY A 1 -4.32 2.67 -19.34
CA GLY A 1 -4.00 2.29 -17.95
C GLY A 1 -5.12 2.70 -17.02
N PHE A 2 -5.04 2.28 -15.76
CA PHE A 2 -5.99 2.72 -14.73
C PHE A 2 -5.62 4.12 -14.25
N GLU A 3 -6.61 5.00 -14.11
CA GLU A 3 -6.47 6.37 -13.62
C GLU A 3 -7.50 6.64 -12.52
N MET A 4 -7.23 7.61 -11.65
CA MET A 4 -8.21 8.03 -10.66
C MET A 4 -9.23 8.98 -11.29
N ASP A 5 -10.50 8.66 -11.14
CA ASP A 5 -11.59 9.56 -11.48
C ASP A 5 -11.85 10.50 -10.28
N PHE A 6 -11.20 11.65 -10.28
CA PHE A 6 -11.29 12.61 -9.18
C PHE A 6 -12.63 13.32 -9.09
N GLU A 7 -13.39 13.42 -10.20
CA GLU A 7 -14.73 14.00 -10.17
C GLU A 7 -15.70 13.07 -9.43
N ASN A 8 -15.64 11.77 -9.76
CA ASN A 8 -16.42 10.75 -9.08
C ASN A 8 -15.99 10.59 -7.61
N LEU A 9 -14.67 10.61 -7.34
CA LEU A 9 -14.13 10.55 -5.98
C LEU A 9 -14.67 11.71 -5.12
N GLU A 10 -14.58 12.94 -5.62
CA GLU A 10 -15.07 14.11 -4.91
C GLU A 10 -16.58 14.06 -4.71
N ALA A 11 -17.34 13.61 -5.71
CA ALA A 11 -18.79 13.43 -5.59
C ALA A 11 -19.13 12.40 -4.49
N GLY A 12 -18.38 11.29 -4.41
CA GLY A 12 -18.50 10.30 -3.34
C GLY A 12 -18.24 10.90 -1.96
N PHE A 13 -17.21 11.71 -1.80
CA PHE A 13 -16.91 12.37 -0.54
C PHE A 13 -17.99 13.39 -0.14
N LYS A 14 -18.51 14.16 -1.08
CA LYS A 14 -19.65 15.07 -0.88
C LYS A 14 -20.92 14.34 -0.46
N SER A 15 -21.12 13.10 -0.91
CA SER A 15 -22.31 12.31 -0.53
C SER A 15 -22.29 11.80 0.91
N GLY A 16 -21.21 12.04 1.66
CA GLY A 16 -21.10 11.70 3.08
C GLY A 16 -20.32 10.43 3.37
N VAL A 17 -19.55 9.92 2.43
CA VAL A 17 -18.57 8.85 2.67
C VAL A 17 -17.64 9.24 3.82
N LYS A 18 -17.36 8.33 4.75
CA LYS A 18 -16.54 8.59 5.94
C LYS A 18 -15.16 7.95 5.88
N LEU A 19 -15.01 6.93 5.05
CA LEU A 19 -13.77 6.17 4.92
C LEU A 19 -13.57 5.74 3.48
N MET A 20 -12.33 5.87 2.99
CA MET A 20 -11.84 5.36 1.71
C MET A 20 -10.73 4.34 1.98
N ILE A 21 -10.75 3.21 1.27
CA ILE A 21 -9.61 2.28 1.22
C ILE A 21 -8.89 2.51 -0.10
N LEU A 22 -7.60 2.82 -0.04
CA LEU A 22 -6.72 3.05 -1.17
C LEU A 22 -5.60 2.01 -1.17
N CYS A 23 -5.43 1.27 -2.26
CA CYS A 23 -4.34 0.33 -2.43
C CYS A 23 -3.20 0.98 -3.23
N ASN A 24 -1.98 1.00 -2.69
CA ASN A 24 -0.81 1.61 -3.34
C ASN A 24 0.52 0.95 -2.92
N PRO A 25 1.16 0.15 -3.77
CA PRO A 25 0.78 -0.28 -5.14
C PRO A 25 -0.54 -1.03 -5.19
N HIS A 26 -1.28 -0.86 -6.29
CA HIS A 26 -2.62 -1.43 -6.41
C HIS A 26 -2.57 -2.85 -6.98
N ASN A 27 -2.80 -3.82 -6.14
CA ASN A 27 -2.99 -5.22 -6.52
C ASN A 27 -4.50 -5.46 -6.82
N PRO A 28 -4.88 -6.08 -7.95
CA PRO A 28 -4.03 -6.82 -8.91
C PRO A 28 -3.58 -6.01 -10.13
N VAL A 29 -3.95 -4.76 -10.27
CA VAL A 29 -3.77 -3.98 -11.51
C VAL A 29 -2.33 -3.52 -11.76
N GLY A 30 -1.43 -3.66 -10.78
CA GLY A 30 -0.03 -3.30 -10.91
C GLY A 30 0.22 -1.77 -11.01
N ARG A 31 -0.72 -0.94 -10.54
CA ARG A 31 -0.62 0.52 -10.59
C ARG A 31 0.05 1.08 -9.34
N VAL A 32 1.08 1.89 -9.52
CA VAL A 32 1.65 2.77 -8.49
C VAL A 32 1.14 4.18 -8.79
N TRP A 33 0.42 4.78 -7.83
CA TRP A 33 -0.13 6.12 -7.97
C TRP A 33 0.97 7.17 -7.89
N SER A 34 0.82 8.25 -8.65
CA SER A 34 1.77 9.36 -8.61
C SER A 34 1.69 10.10 -7.26
N ARG A 35 2.75 10.84 -6.93
CA ARG A 35 2.75 11.71 -5.74
C ARG A 35 1.63 12.74 -5.81
N GLU A 36 1.41 13.29 -7.00
CA GLU A 36 0.40 14.28 -7.29
C GLU A 36 -1.02 13.74 -7.10
N ASP A 37 -1.29 12.53 -7.62
CA ASP A 37 -2.57 11.84 -7.42
C ASP A 37 -2.84 11.60 -5.93
N LEU A 38 -1.85 11.07 -5.21
CA LEU A 38 -1.98 10.80 -3.78
C LEU A 38 -2.16 12.07 -2.97
N GLN A 39 -1.44 13.15 -3.30
CA GLN A 39 -1.60 14.44 -2.63
C GLN A 39 -3.01 15.00 -2.84
N ARG A 40 -3.55 14.90 -4.06
CA ARG A 40 -4.93 15.32 -4.35
C ARG A 40 -5.97 14.50 -3.58
N VAL A 41 -5.74 13.19 -3.41
CA VAL A 41 -6.61 12.35 -2.55
C VAL A 41 -6.59 12.87 -1.10
N VAL A 42 -5.41 13.15 -0.54
CA VAL A 42 -5.26 13.66 0.83
C VAL A 42 -5.97 15.00 1.00
N GLU A 43 -5.82 15.93 0.07
CA GLU A 43 -6.47 17.24 0.10
C GLU A 43 -7.99 17.13 0.06
N LEU A 44 -8.53 16.27 -0.80
CA LEU A 44 -9.96 16.00 -0.86
C LEU A 44 -10.47 15.34 0.43
N ALA A 45 -9.73 14.35 0.93
CA ALA A 45 -10.09 13.66 2.17
C ALA A 45 -10.14 14.63 3.37
N ASN A 46 -9.15 15.51 3.50
CA ASN A 46 -9.11 16.51 4.55
C ASN A 46 -10.27 17.53 4.41
N ARG A 47 -10.55 17.98 3.18
CA ARG A 47 -11.66 18.91 2.90
C ARG A 47 -13.02 18.36 3.33
N TYR A 48 -13.26 17.07 3.13
CA TYR A 48 -14.56 16.44 3.43
C TYR A 48 -14.58 15.61 4.71
N GLY A 49 -13.49 15.62 5.49
CA GLY A 49 -13.38 14.86 6.74
C GLY A 49 -13.45 13.34 6.53
N VAL A 50 -12.86 12.84 5.44
CA VAL A 50 -12.81 11.41 5.10
C VAL A 50 -11.51 10.81 5.63
N ILE A 51 -11.58 9.63 6.25
CA ILE A 51 -10.40 8.86 6.64
C ILE A 51 -9.93 8.05 5.44
N VAL A 52 -8.63 8.12 5.11
CA VAL A 52 -8.01 7.30 4.06
C VAL A 52 -7.20 6.20 4.71
N VAL A 53 -7.58 4.95 4.49
CA VAL A 53 -6.77 3.77 4.84
C VAL A 53 -6.01 3.35 3.60
N CYS A 54 -4.70 3.64 3.59
CA CYS A 54 -3.80 3.30 2.49
C CYS A 54 -3.14 1.94 2.75
N ASP A 55 -3.49 0.96 1.93
CA ASP A 55 -2.86 -0.36 1.97
C ASP A 55 -1.58 -0.33 1.13
N GLU A 56 -0.44 -0.34 1.82
CA GLU A 56 0.90 -0.28 1.24
C GLU A 56 1.69 -1.59 1.42
N ILE A 57 1.01 -2.70 1.67
CA ILE A 57 1.67 -4.00 1.93
C ILE A 57 2.50 -4.53 0.74
N HIS A 58 2.30 -4.01 -0.47
CA HIS A 58 3.08 -4.33 -1.66
C HIS A 58 4.19 -3.32 -1.99
N ALA A 59 4.42 -2.36 -1.11
CA ALA A 59 5.28 -1.21 -1.37
C ALA A 59 6.76 -1.53 -1.62
N ASP A 60 7.25 -2.66 -1.12
CA ASP A 60 8.63 -3.06 -1.28
C ASP A 60 8.92 -3.65 -2.68
N PHE A 61 7.86 -4.07 -3.41
CA PHE A 61 7.97 -4.55 -4.80
C PHE A 61 8.00 -3.38 -5.79
N ASN A 62 9.08 -2.61 -5.76
CA ASN A 62 9.27 -1.53 -6.72
C ASN A 62 9.97 -2.03 -7.98
N MET A 63 9.18 -2.31 -9.03
CA MET A 63 9.69 -2.79 -10.32
C MET A 63 9.87 -1.68 -11.35
N GLY A 64 9.50 -0.46 -11.03
CA GLY A 64 9.62 0.71 -11.88
C GLY A 64 10.82 1.59 -11.53
N GLU A 65 11.08 2.60 -12.36
CA GLU A 65 12.11 3.60 -12.11
C GLU A 65 11.73 4.58 -11.00
N ARG A 66 10.43 4.77 -10.76
CA ARG A 66 9.91 5.69 -9.73
C ARG A 66 9.71 4.95 -8.42
N ARG A 67 10.30 5.47 -7.36
CA ARG A 67 9.99 5.01 -6.00
C ARG A 67 8.53 5.34 -5.66
N GLN A 68 7.86 4.40 -5.01
CA GLN A 68 6.54 4.63 -4.46
C GLN A 68 6.59 5.76 -3.42
N THR A 69 5.60 6.64 -3.46
CA THR A 69 5.38 7.62 -2.40
C THR A 69 4.52 7.00 -1.31
N ARG A 70 5.04 6.98 -0.08
CA ARG A 70 4.27 6.58 1.10
C ARG A 70 3.24 7.66 1.44
N ILE A 71 2.00 7.26 1.74
CA ILE A 71 0.91 8.22 1.99
C ILE A 71 1.25 9.20 3.13
N LEU A 72 1.84 8.71 4.22
CA LEU A 72 2.18 9.55 5.38
C LEU A 72 3.35 10.52 5.15
N ALA A 73 4.05 10.44 4.01
CA ALA A 73 5.08 11.40 3.61
C ALA A 73 4.51 12.62 2.85
N LEU A 74 3.19 12.67 2.63
CA LEU A 74 2.51 13.77 1.96
C LEU A 74 2.09 14.86 2.95
N GLU A 75 1.91 16.06 2.43
CA GLU A 75 1.46 17.21 3.23
C GLU A 75 0.06 16.96 3.79
N HIS A 76 -0.11 17.23 5.07
CA HIS A 76 -1.38 17.06 5.81
C HIS A 76 -1.95 15.62 5.85
N ALA A 77 -1.23 14.62 5.38
CA ALA A 77 -1.68 13.22 5.43
C ALA A 77 -1.80 12.70 6.88
N GLN A 78 -1.00 13.27 7.81
CA GLN A 78 -1.03 12.88 9.21
C GLN A 78 -2.37 13.17 9.90
N GLU A 79 -3.21 14.01 9.32
CA GLU A 79 -4.50 14.38 9.91
C GLU A 79 -5.52 13.24 9.81
N ASN A 80 -5.67 12.64 8.62
CA ASN A 80 -6.75 11.70 8.30
C ASN A 80 -6.28 10.39 7.66
N CYS A 81 -4.97 10.17 7.46
CA CYS A 81 -4.50 8.96 6.81
C CYS A 81 -3.99 7.91 7.80
N VAL A 82 -4.31 6.67 7.47
CA VAL A 82 -3.82 5.43 8.10
C VAL A 82 -3.01 4.69 7.06
N MET A 83 -1.79 4.29 7.37
CA MET A 83 -0.93 3.50 6.49
C MET A 83 -0.81 2.07 7.01
N LEU A 84 -1.10 1.10 6.16
CA LEU A 84 -0.88 -0.32 6.44
C LEU A 84 0.42 -0.78 5.77
N ALA A 85 1.31 -1.40 6.55
CA ALA A 85 2.57 -1.95 6.09
C ALA A 85 2.76 -3.38 6.60
N SER A 86 3.44 -4.23 5.84
CA SER A 86 3.67 -5.61 6.22
C SER A 86 4.85 -6.22 5.49
N ALA A 87 5.68 -6.96 6.22
CA ALA A 87 6.72 -7.81 5.64
C ALA A 87 6.18 -9.12 5.05
N THR A 88 4.89 -9.42 5.24
CA THR A 88 4.32 -10.72 4.86
C THR A 88 4.33 -10.99 3.36
N LYS A 89 4.20 -9.96 2.54
CA LYS A 89 4.26 -10.10 1.08
C LYS A 89 5.69 -10.08 0.58
N SER A 90 6.47 -9.10 1.04
CA SER A 90 7.85 -8.88 0.62
C SER A 90 8.77 -10.03 0.98
N PHE A 91 8.59 -10.64 2.16
CA PHE A 91 9.48 -11.67 2.70
C PHE A 91 8.83 -13.06 2.83
N ASN A 92 7.73 -13.29 2.09
CA ASN A 92 7.04 -14.60 2.09
C ASN A 92 6.60 -15.08 3.49
N LEU A 93 6.16 -14.17 4.35
CA LEU A 93 5.78 -14.45 5.74
C LEU A 93 4.26 -14.44 5.94
N ALA A 94 3.46 -14.66 4.89
CA ALA A 94 2.00 -14.53 4.95
C ALA A 94 1.34 -15.43 6.00
N GLY A 95 1.91 -16.62 6.26
CA GLY A 95 1.43 -17.55 7.28
C GLY A 95 1.50 -17.01 8.71
N LEU A 96 2.35 -16.01 8.97
CA LEU A 96 2.49 -15.38 10.28
C LEU A 96 1.45 -14.27 10.54
N ARG A 97 0.72 -13.82 9.52
CA ARG A 97 -0.40 -12.86 9.61
C ARG A 97 -0.06 -11.60 10.41
N GLN A 98 1.14 -11.03 10.18
CA GLN A 98 1.63 -9.83 10.88
C GLN A 98 1.59 -8.62 9.95
N SER A 99 1.06 -7.51 10.45
CA SER A 99 1.09 -6.21 9.78
C SER A 99 1.20 -5.08 10.80
N SER A 100 1.57 -3.90 10.32
CA SER A 100 1.64 -2.68 11.11
C SER A 100 0.61 -1.68 10.60
N CYS A 101 -0.17 -1.13 11.52
CA CYS A 101 -1.09 -0.02 11.26
C CYS A 101 -0.45 1.26 11.81
N ILE A 102 -0.05 2.17 10.93
CA ILE A 102 0.69 3.38 11.27
C ILE A 102 -0.25 4.58 11.17
N ILE A 103 -0.47 5.25 12.30
CA ILE A 103 -1.41 6.35 12.44
C ILE A 103 -0.73 7.49 13.18
N ALA A 104 -0.49 8.61 12.51
CA ALA A 104 0.16 9.77 13.10
C ALA A 104 -0.79 10.54 14.04
N ASN A 105 -2.05 10.72 13.64
CA ASN A 105 -3.08 11.39 14.44
C ASN A 105 -3.35 10.62 15.75
N PRO A 106 -3.09 11.21 16.94
CA PRO A 106 -3.23 10.52 18.22
C PRO A 106 -4.67 10.17 18.57
N GLU A 107 -5.65 10.99 18.19
CA GLU A 107 -7.07 10.73 18.44
C GLU A 107 -7.55 9.54 17.61
N LEU A 108 -7.24 9.54 16.31
CA LEU A 108 -7.58 8.42 15.42
C LEU A 108 -6.88 7.14 15.86
N ARG A 109 -5.60 7.21 16.24
CA ARG A 109 -4.84 6.07 16.75
C ARG A 109 -5.46 5.49 18.03
N GLY A 110 -5.89 6.36 18.94
CA GLY A 110 -6.57 5.94 20.17
C GLY A 110 -7.89 5.22 19.91
N LYS A 111 -8.69 5.71 18.94
CA LYS A 111 -9.93 5.03 18.52
C LYS A 111 -9.67 3.64 17.96
N VAL A 112 -8.70 3.52 17.02
CA VAL A 112 -8.34 2.23 16.42
C VAL A 112 -7.78 1.27 17.47
N ALA A 113 -6.87 1.72 18.34
CA ALA A 113 -6.31 0.90 19.41
C ALA A 113 -7.39 0.38 20.37
N GLY A 114 -8.35 1.23 20.75
CA GLY A 114 -9.47 0.83 21.62
C GLY A 114 -10.37 -0.23 20.99
N GLU A 115 -10.63 -0.15 19.68
CA GLU A 115 -11.41 -1.20 19.00
C GLU A 115 -10.62 -2.51 18.86
N MET A 116 -9.31 -2.44 18.60
CA MET A 116 -8.44 -3.61 18.57
C MET A 116 -8.41 -4.32 19.93
N GLU A 117 -8.35 -3.57 21.04
CA GLU A 117 -8.39 -4.12 22.39
C GLU A 117 -9.72 -4.83 22.69
N LYS A 118 -10.85 -4.20 22.38
CA LYS A 118 -12.18 -4.80 22.50
C LYS A 118 -12.34 -6.09 21.68
N ALA A 119 -11.72 -6.11 20.48
CA ALA A 119 -11.74 -7.27 19.59
C ALA A 119 -10.70 -8.34 19.98
N HIS A 120 -9.93 -8.13 21.05
CA HIS A 120 -8.84 -9.01 21.48
C HIS A 120 -7.81 -9.27 20.38
N VAL A 121 -7.55 -8.28 19.51
CA VAL A 121 -6.53 -8.37 18.45
C VAL A 121 -5.16 -8.14 19.08
N ALA A 122 -4.37 -9.19 19.13
CA ALA A 122 -2.99 -9.13 19.61
C ALA A 122 -2.01 -9.57 18.49
N PRO A 123 -0.81 -9.00 18.43
CA PRO A 123 0.19 -9.44 17.48
C PRO A 123 0.66 -10.87 17.81
N ASN A 124 0.90 -11.66 16.76
CA ASN A 124 1.58 -12.94 16.89
C ASN A 124 3.07 -12.67 17.18
N ILE A 125 3.59 -13.19 18.28
CA ILE A 125 4.97 -12.96 18.71
C ILE A 125 6.00 -13.38 17.65
N PHE A 126 5.80 -14.53 16.99
CA PHE A 126 6.67 -14.98 15.91
C PHE A 126 6.58 -14.09 14.69
N GLY A 127 5.38 -13.58 14.39
CA GLY A 127 5.16 -12.61 13.32
C GLY A 127 5.87 -11.29 13.58
N ALA A 128 5.81 -10.79 14.81
CA ALA A 128 6.51 -9.55 15.19
C ALA A 128 8.04 -9.69 15.12
N ILE A 129 8.59 -10.82 15.60
CA ILE A 129 10.02 -11.11 15.53
C ILE A 129 10.47 -11.25 14.06
N ALA A 130 9.71 -12.00 13.25
CA ALA A 130 10.03 -12.22 11.84
C ALA A 130 9.95 -10.92 11.03
N GLN A 131 8.91 -10.08 11.25
CA GLN A 131 8.81 -8.78 10.60
C GLN A 131 9.97 -7.86 10.96
N ARG A 132 10.37 -7.84 12.24
CA ARG A 132 11.51 -7.07 12.69
C ARG A 132 12.80 -7.53 12.01
N ALA A 133 13.08 -8.84 12.02
CA ALA A 133 14.27 -9.41 11.39
C ALA A 133 14.30 -9.13 9.88
N ALA A 134 13.15 -9.23 9.20
CA ALA A 134 13.03 -8.92 7.78
C ALA A 134 13.40 -7.47 7.47
N TYR A 135 12.90 -6.51 8.24
CA TYR A 135 13.20 -5.09 8.02
C TYR A 135 14.59 -4.66 8.52
N GLU A 136 15.19 -5.36 9.49
CA GLU A 136 16.53 -5.06 9.97
C GLU A 136 17.64 -5.68 9.10
N HIS A 137 17.37 -6.80 8.43
CA HIS A 137 18.42 -7.61 7.78
C HIS A 137 18.05 -8.12 6.39
N GLY A 138 16.89 -7.76 5.84
CA GLY A 138 16.35 -8.37 4.62
C GLY A 138 16.64 -7.61 3.32
N ASP A 139 17.37 -6.52 3.33
CA ASP A 139 17.56 -5.65 2.16
C ASP A 139 18.17 -6.41 0.97
N GLU A 140 19.28 -7.13 1.17
CA GLU A 140 19.93 -7.90 0.10
C GLU A 140 18.99 -8.96 -0.51
N TRP A 141 18.21 -9.62 0.34
CA TRP A 141 17.23 -10.61 -0.13
C TRP A 141 16.12 -9.94 -0.95
N MET A 142 15.62 -8.80 -0.49
CA MET A 142 14.56 -8.06 -1.17
C MET A 142 15.02 -7.55 -2.54
N ASP A 143 16.23 -7.01 -2.62
CA ASP A 143 16.83 -6.54 -3.87
C ASP A 143 16.98 -7.69 -4.88
N ALA A 144 17.46 -8.85 -4.42
CA ALA A 144 17.59 -10.05 -5.26
C ALA A 144 16.23 -10.56 -5.76
N VAL A 145 15.20 -10.57 -4.91
CA VAL A 145 13.84 -10.98 -5.28
C VAL A 145 13.23 -10.01 -6.30
N VAL A 146 13.37 -8.71 -6.09
CA VAL A 146 12.86 -7.70 -7.03
C VAL A 146 13.51 -7.84 -8.40
N GLU A 147 14.83 -8.06 -8.45
CA GLU A 147 15.55 -8.30 -9.72
C GLU A 147 15.09 -9.58 -10.41
N TYR A 148 14.98 -10.69 -9.68
CA TYR A 148 14.48 -11.96 -10.22
C TYR A 148 13.06 -11.83 -10.81
N ILE A 149 12.16 -11.11 -10.12
CA ILE A 149 10.81 -10.87 -10.62
C ILE A 149 10.84 -9.97 -11.86
N ARG A 150 11.73 -8.98 -11.90
CA ARG A 150 11.91 -8.09 -13.06
C ARG A 150 12.36 -8.86 -14.28
N GLU A 151 13.36 -9.74 -14.14
CA GLU A 151 13.83 -10.61 -15.22
C GLU A 151 12.70 -11.54 -15.73
N ASN A 152 11.94 -12.16 -14.82
CA ASN A 152 10.79 -12.98 -15.19
C ASN A 152 9.71 -12.20 -15.94
N ARG A 153 9.41 -10.98 -15.50
CA ARG A 153 8.47 -10.08 -16.20
C ARG A 153 8.95 -9.79 -17.61
N ASP A 154 10.21 -9.39 -17.76
CA ASP A 154 10.75 -8.98 -19.05
C ASP A 154 10.83 -10.14 -20.02
N TRP A 155 11.21 -11.34 -19.52
CA TRP A 155 11.15 -12.57 -20.29
C TRP A 155 9.71 -12.89 -20.73
N ALA A 156 8.74 -12.83 -19.82
CA ALA A 156 7.34 -13.12 -20.14
C ALA A 156 6.76 -12.14 -21.16
N LEU A 157 7.08 -10.86 -21.05
CA LEU A 157 6.65 -9.84 -22.01
C LEU A 157 7.25 -10.07 -23.40
N ALA A 158 8.54 -10.43 -23.48
CA ALA A 158 9.21 -10.77 -24.73
C ALA A 158 8.56 -12.01 -25.36
N TYR A 159 8.39 -13.07 -24.58
CA TYR A 159 7.76 -14.31 -25.05
C TYR A 159 6.34 -14.09 -25.60
N ILE A 160 5.50 -13.32 -24.89
CA ILE A 160 4.14 -13.03 -25.33
C ILE A 160 4.16 -12.26 -26.66
N ARG A 161 4.99 -11.23 -26.79
CA ARG A 161 5.11 -10.43 -28.02
C ARG A 161 5.53 -11.25 -29.22
N GLU A 162 6.43 -12.22 -29.01
CA GLU A 162 6.97 -13.06 -30.08
C GLU A 162 6.04 -14.21 -30.46
N ASN A 163 5.40 -14.86 -29.48
CA ASN A 163 4.73 -16.14 -29.67
C ASN A 163 3.20 -16.07 -29.59
N ILE A 164 2.66 -14.98 -29.01
CA ILE A 164 1.20 -14.83 -28.78
C ILE A 164 0.78 -13.39 -29.11
N PRO A 165 0.90 -12.97 -30.39
CA PRO A 165 0.67 -11.58 -30.80
C PRO A 165 -0.77 -11.07 -30.60
N GLU A 166 -1.73 -11.97 -30.37
CA GLU A 166 -3.12 -11.62 -30.06
C GLU A 166 -3.27 -10.99 -28.67
N ILE A 167 -2.32 -11.25 -27.75
CA ILE A 167 -2.30 -10.66 -26.40
C ILE A 167 -1.54 -9.33 -26.43
N ARG A 168 -2.23 -8.27 -26.06
CA ARG A 168 -1.62 -6.95 -25.85
C ARG A 168 -1.06 -6.83 -24.44
N VAL A 169 0.23 -6.57 -24.33
CA VAL A 169 0.97 -6.36 -23.08
C VAL A 169 1.69 -5.02 -23.08
#